data_4abd5cb149febf3a2c3a784dbc271a1d
#
_entry.id   4abd5cb149febf3a2c3a784dbc271a1d
#
_cell.length_a   1.000
_cell.length_b   1.000
_cell.length_c   1.000
_cell.angle_alpha   90.00
_cell.angle_beta   90.00
_cell.angle_gamma   90.00
#
_symmetry.space_group_name_H-M   'P 1'
#
loop_
_entity.id
_entity.type
_entity.pdbx_description
1 polymer ?
#
loop_
_entity_poly.entity_id
_entity_poly.type
_entity_poly.pdbx_seq_one_letter_code
_entity_poly.pdbx_strand_id
1 'polypeptide(L)'
;MNKIIAKKKHSAGVMFILLTLLGVGLLILGVVFDIKILLFMGVIFAVGCVGFVVWYFTVPSVIIALDENRNLLLPRGVVISLRDITEVSSFEAWNHRVNYTWGTITIETKARKYKYGFVANCAEVERKINDLRRGKKI
;
A
#
# COMPACT_ATOMS: atom_id res chain seq x y z
N MET A 1 -22.73 -4.62 10.18
CA MET A 1 -21.26 -4.87 10.28
C MET A 1 -20.59 -4.60 8.94
N ASN A 2 -19.61 -3.75 8.94
CA ASN A 2 -18.88 -3.44 7.70
C ASN A 2 -18.00 -4.62 7.27
N LYS A 3 -18.14 -5.07 6.04
CA LYS A 3 -17.32 -6.16 5.48
C LYS A 3 -16.01 -5.61 4.93
N ILE A 4 -14.89 -6.09 5.45
CA ILE A 4 -13.56 -5.66 4.99
C ILE A 4 -13.28 -6.29 3.61
N ILE A 5 -12.98 -5.44 2.61
CA ILE A 5 -12.63 -5.86 1.26
C ILE A 5 -11.13 -5.82 1.03
N ALA A 6 -10.46 -4.77 1.49
CA ALA A 6 -9.03 -4.59 1.30
C ALA A 6 -8.31 -4.21 2.59
N LYS A 7 -7.17 -4.86 2.83
CA LYS A 7 -6.27 -4.61 3.96
C LYS A 7 -4.88 -4.22 3.47
N LYS A 8 -4.16 -3.48 4.32
CA LYS A 8 -2.76 -3.17 4.11
C LYS A 8 -1.89 -4.44 4.30
N LYS A 9 -0.89 -4.61 3.44
CA LYS A 9 0.07 -5.72 3.55
C LYS A 9 1.16 -5.38 4.55
N HIS A 10 1.26 -6.14 5.63
CA HIS A 10 2.26 -5.89 6.68
C HIS A 10 3.69 -6.22 6.25
N SER A 11 3.89 -7.15 5.33
CA SER A 11 5.23 -7.52 4.86
C SER A 11 5.98 -6.38 4.17
N ALA A 12 5.27 -5.44 3.54
CA ALA A 12 5.90 -4.25 2.96
C ALA A 12 6.56 -3.36 4.02
N GLY A 13 5.88 -3.16 5.17
CA GLY A 13 6.45 -2.41 6.29
C GLY A 13 7.69 -3.06 6.91
N VAL A 14 7.65 -4.38 7.08
CA VAL A 14 8.80 -5.15 7.59
C VAL A 14 10.01 -4.98 6.68
N MET A 15 9.83 -5.03 5.36
CA MET A 15 10.91 -4.82 4.39
C MET A 15 11.56 -3.44 4.56
N PHE A 16 10.77 -2.37 4.69
CA PHE A 16 11.29 -1.02 4.86
C PHE A 16 12.01 -0.84 6.20
N ILE A 17 11.53 -1.46 7.27
CA ILE A 17 12.20 -1.44 8.58
C ILE A 17 13.57 -2.13 8.49
N LEU A 18 13.65 -3.29 7.83
CA LEU A 18 14.92 -4.01 7.64
C LEU A 18 15.92 -3.18 6.82
N LEU A 19 15.47 -2.51 5.75
CA LEU A 19 16.30 -1.63 4.96
C LEU A 19 16.80 -0.42 5.76
N THR A 20 15.97 0.14 6.63
CA THR A 20 16.37 1.23 7.52
C THR A 20 17.45 0.77 8.51
N LEU A 21 17.30 -0.41 9.11
CA LEU A 21 18.30 -1.00 10.00
C LEU A 21 19.63 -1.25 9.29
N LEU A 22 19.58 -1.70 8.04
CA LEU A 22 20.77 -1.88 7.20
C LEU A 22 21.47 -0.53 6.96
N GLY A 23 20.74 0.53 6.65
CA GLY A 23 21.26 1.88 6.49
C GLY A 23 21.96 2.39 7.75
N VAL A 24 21.35 2.21 8.91
CA VAL A 24 21.95 2.56 10.21
C VAL A 24 23.22 1.74 10.48
N GLY A 25 23.22 0.43 10.18
CA GLY A 25 24.41 -0.41 10.29
C GLY A 25 25.57 0.09 9.42
N LEU A 26 25.31 0.50 8.18
CA LEU A 26 26.32 1.09 7.29
C LEU A 26 26.87 2.42 7.85
N LEU A 27 26.03 3.25 8.46
CA LEU A 27 26.48 4.48 9.14
C LEU A 27 27.45 4.17 10.28
N ILE A 28 27.11 3.23 11.14
CA ILE A 28 27.95 2.83 12.27
C ILE A 28 29.30 2.32 11.78
N LEU A 29 29.31 1.43 10.78
CA LEU A 29 30.53 0.91 10.16
C LEU A 29 31.37 2.04 9.51
N GLY A 30 30.70 2.97 8.83
CA GLY A 30 31.37 4.13 8.23
C GLY A 30 32.08 5.01 9.24
N VAL A 31 31.49 5.22 10.43
CA VAL A 31 32.09 5.97 11.53
C VAL A 31 33.25 5.18 12.15
N VAL A 32 33.05 3.90 12.45
CA VAL A 32 34.06 3.07 13.12
C VAL A 32 35.34 2.90 12.29
N PHE A 33 35.18 2.70 10.98
CA PHE A 33 36.29 2.46 10.05
C PHE A 33 36.75 3.71 9.28
N ASP A 34 36.17 4.89 9.54
CA ASP A 34 36.42 6.14 8.85
C ASP A 34 36.32 6.04 7.31
N ILE A 35 35.35 5.26 6.84
CA ILE A 35 35.13 5.05 5.42
C ILE A 35 34.02 5.98 4.92
N LYS A 36 34.39 7.07 4.24
CA LYS A 36 33.44 8.12 3.76
C LYS A 36 32.37 7.60 2.83
N ILE A 37 32.68 6.60 1.99
CA ILE A 37 31.69 5.99 1.08
C ILE A 37 30.59 5.28 1.85
N LEU A 38 30.92 4.54 2.93
CA LEU A 38 29.95 3.87 3.77
C LEU A 38 29.07 4.87 4.53
N LEU A 39 29.64 5.98 4.99
CA LEU A 39 28.88 7.07 5.61
C LEU A 39 27.86 7.65 4.62
N PHE A 40 28.29 7.97 3.42
CA PHE A 40 27.41 8.56 2.40
C PHE A 40 26.29 7.60 2.01
N MET A 41 26.59 6.34 1.75
CA MET A 41 25.59 5.30 1.45
C MET A 41 24.64 5.08 2.62
N GLY A 42 25.14 5.03 3.85
CA GLY A 42 24.33 4.88 5.05
C GLY A 42 23.34 6.03 5.25
N VAL A 43 23.74 7.26 5.01
CA VAL A 43 22.86 8.44 5.07
C VAL A 43 21.74 8.35 4.03
N ILE A 44 22.07 8.04 2.77
CA ILE A 44 21.08 7.92 1.70
C ILE A 44 20.05 6.84 2.04
N PHE A 45 20.51 5.65 2.47
CA PHE A 45 19.61 4.55 2.83
C PHE A 45 18.77 4.88 4.07
N ALA A 46 19.36 5.43 5.13
CA ALA A 46 18.64 5.76 6.35
C ALA A 46 17.55 6.82 6.07
N VAL A 47 17.90 7.92 5.42
CA VAL A 47 16.96 9.03 5.15
C VAL A 47 15.87 8.58 4.17
N GLY A 48 16.25 7.90 3.09
CA GLY A 48 15.29 7.41 2.09
C GLY A 48 14.29 6.41 2.67
N CYS A 49 14.78 5.44 3.43
CA CYS A 49 13.92 4.40 4.01
C CYS A 49 13.04 4.92 5.14
N VAL A 50 13.51 5.88 5.95
CA VAL A 50 12.67 6.52 6.99
C VAL A 50 11.46 7.20 6.35
N GLY A 51 11.62 7.90 5.23
CA GLY A 51 10.50 8.49 4.51
C GLY A 51 9.44 7.46 4.11
N PHE A 52 9.86 6.30 3.60
CA PHE A 52 8.95 5.20 3.25
C PHE A 52 8.29 4.57 4.48
N VAL A 53 9.00 4.41 5.59
CA VAL A 53 8.44 3.90 6.85
C VAL A 53 7.35 4.85 7.36
N VAL A 54 7.61 6.15 7.40
CA VAL A 54 6.62 7.15 7.82
C VAL A 54 5.39 7.09 6.90
N TRP A 55 5.59 7.08 5.59
CA TRP A 55 4.50 6.96 4.63
C TRP A 55 3.70 5.68 4.83
N TYR A 56 4.36 4.54 5.03
CA TYR A 56 3.70 3.26 5.30
C TYR A 56 2.80 3.33 6.55
N PHE A 57 3.26 3.97 7.64
CA PHE A 57 2.46 4.11 8.86
C PHE A 57 1.29 5.07 8.72
N THR A 58 1.32 6.01 7.77
CA THR A 58 0.18 6.90 7.49
C THR A 58 -0.98 6.18 6.79
N VAL A 59 -0.73 5.03 6.14
CA VAL A 59 -1.77 4.24 5.49
C VAL A 59 -2.51 3.40 6.52
N PRO A 60 -3.84 3.49 6.63
CA PRO A 60 -4.62 2.72 7.61
C PRO A 60 -4.58 1.21 7.32
N SER A 61 -4.78 0.40 8.35
CA SER A 61 -4.77 -1.08 8.25
C SER A 61 -5.91 -1.63 7.40
N VAL A 62 -7.08 -0.99 7.46
CA VAL A 62 -8.23 -1.28 6.59
C VAL A 62 -8.31 -0.19 5.54
N ILE A 63 -8.16 -0.57 4.28
CA ILE A 63 -8.15 0.39 3.16
C ILE A 63 -9.53 0.51 2.55
N ILE A 64 -10.23 -0.61 2.32
CA ILE A 64 -11.57 -0.60 1.73
C ILE A 64 -12.48 -1.52 2.56
N ALA A 65 -13.63 -0.99 2.97
CA ALA A 65 -14.69 -1.76 3.59
C ALA A 65 -16.00 -1.55 2.83
N LEU A 66 -16.92 -2.50 2.92
CA LEU A 66 -18.26 -2.43 2.37
C LEU A 66 -19.26 -2.19 3.49
N ASP A 67 -20.08 -1.16 3.35
CA ASP A 67 -21.20 -0.88 4.24
C ASP A 67 -22.45 -1.72 3.88
N GLU A 68 -23.38 -1.82 4.81
CA GLU A 68 -24.68 -2.50 4.63
C GLU A 68 -25.49 -1.91 3.47
N ASN A 69 -25.33 -0.63 3.21
CA ASN A 69 -25.98 0.10 2.12
C ASN A 69 -25.29 -0.07 0.75
N ARG A 70 -24.34 -1.01 0.62
CA ARG A 70 -23.52 -1.23 -0.58
C ARG A 70 -22.67 -0.04 -1.01
N ASN A 71 -22.19 0.73 -0.05
CA ASN A 71 -21.22 1.79 -0.27
C ASN A 71 -19.82 1.30 0.11
N LEU A 72 -18.80 1.72 -0.65
CA LEU A 72 -17.41 1.51 -0.30
C LEU A 72 -16.97 2.59 0.69
N LEU A 73 -16.48 2.16 1.84
CA LEU A 73 -15.87 3.02 2.84
C LEU A 73 -14.36 3.06 2.58
N LEU A 74 -13.85 4.23 2.26
CA LEU A 74 -12.45 4.50 1.99
C LEU A 74 -11.81 5.28 3.15
N PRO A 75 -10.47 5.32 3.24
CA PRO A 75 -9.77 6.11 4.26
C PRO A 75 -10.17 7.58 4.24
N ARG A 76 -10.04 8.23 5.39
CA ARG A 76 -10.41 9.64 5.63
C ARG A 76 -11.91 9.93 5.52
N GLY A 77 -12.76 8.94 5.79
CA GLY A 77 -14.20 9.12 5.82
C GLY A 77 -14.85 9.27 4.44
N VAL A 78 -14.17 8.90 3.38
CA VAL A 78 -14.72 8.93 2.02
C VAL A 78 -15.67 7.76 1.83
N VAL A 79 -16.88 8.02 1.38
CA VAL A 79 -17.91 7.03 1.07
C VAL A 79 -18.27 7.12 -0.40
N ILE A 80 -18.19 5.99 -1.11
CA ILE A 80 -18.49 5.93 -2.53
C ILE A 80 -19.55 4.86 -2.79
N SER A 81 -20.62 5.23 -3.50
CA SER A 81 -21.60 4.26 -3.96
C SER A 81 -21.01 3.37 -5.05
N LEU A 82 -21.29 2.07 -5.01
CA LEU A 82 -20.87 1.15 -6.07
C LEU A 82 -21.38 1.55 -7.47
N ARG A 83 -22.47 2.31 -7.53
CA ARG A 83 -23.06 2.81 -8.80
C ARG A 83 -22.25 3.94 -9.43
N ASP A 84 -21.51 4.69 -8.62
CA ASP A 84 -20.72 5.84 -9.07
C ASP A 84 -19.34 5.43 -9.59
N ILE A 85 -18.93 4.18 -9.36
CA ILE A 85 -17.65 3.65 -9.82
C ILE A 85 -17.72 3.38 -11.32
N THR A 86 -16.83 4.03 -12.07
CA THR A 86 -16.69 3.82 -13.52
C THR A 86 -15.72 2.69 -13.84
N GLU A 87 -14.56 2.68 -13.18
CA GLU A 87 -13.51 1.70 -13.39
C GLU A 87 -12.78 1.38 -12.08
N VAL A 88 -12.34 0.13 -11.96
CA VAL A 88 -11.43 -0.31 -10.90
C VAL A 88 -10.27 -1.02 -11.56
N SER A 89 -9.06 -0.59 -11.27
CA SER A 89 -7.84 -1.20 -11.76
C SER A 89 -6.88 -1.52 -10.62
N SER A 90 -6.09 -2.56 -10.79
CA SER A 90 -5.05 -2.95 -9.84
C SER A 90 -3.70 -3.02 -10.53
N PHE A 91 -2.67 -2.63 -9.83
CA PHE A 91 -1.28 -2.76 -10.25
C PHE A 91 -0.50 -3.47 -9.15
N GLU A 92 -0.13 -4.72 -9.39
CA GLU A 92 0.70 -5.47 -8.47
C GLU A 92 2.17 -5.05 -8.60
N ALA A 93 2.85 -4.92 -7.48
CA ALA A 93 4.29 -4.66 -7.49
C ALA A 93 4.99 -5.87 -8.11
N TRP A 94 5.76 -5.60 -9.18
CA TRP A 94 6.48 -6.62 -9.93
C TRP A 94 7.95 -6.25 -10.04
N ASN A 95 8.81 -7.24 -9.84
CA ASN A 95 10.23 -7.12 -10.12
C ASN A 95 10.66 -8.41 -10.85
N HIS A 96 11.57 -8.33 -11.78
CA HIS A 96 11.99 -9.29 -12.82
C HIS A 96 11.80 -10.81 -12.55
N ARG A 97 11.64 -11.23 -11.29
CA ARG A 97 11.47 -12.65 -10.90
C ARG A 97 10.53 -12.88 -9.71
N VAL A 98 9.98 -11.83 -9.11
CA VAL A 98 9.17 -11.95 -7.91
C VAL A 98 7.89 -11.14 -8.07
N ASN A 99 6.74 -11.82 -8.03
CA ASN A 99 5.45 -11.16 -7.93
C ASN A 99 5.16 -10.89 -6.45
N TYR A 100 5.08 -9.62 -6.07
CA TYR A 100 4.67 -9.26 -4.73
C TYR A 100 3.15 -9.43 -4.59
N THR A 101 2.71 -9.92 -3.42
CA THR A 101 1.29 -10.08 -3.10
C THR A 101 0.63 -8.78 -2.65
N TRP A 102 1.24 -7.64 -2.91
CA TRP A 102 0.73 -6.31 -2.62
C TRP A 102 0.95 -5.37 -3.81
N GLY A 103 0.15 -4.34 -3.88
CA GLY A 103 0.24 -3.38 -4.96
C GLY A 103 -0.65 -2.17 -4.72
N THR A 104 -0.98 -1.48 -5.81
CA THR A 104 -1.82 -0.29 -5.80
C THR A 104 -3.17 -0.61 -6.42
N ILE A 105 -4.26 -0.18 -5.75
CA ILE A 105 -5.60 -0.21 -6.31
C ILE A 105 -6.03 1.21 -6.67
N THR A 106 -6.64 1.35 -7.83
CA THR A 106 -7.18 2.61 -8.33
C THR A 106 -8.67 2.46 -8.56
N ILE A 107 -9.46 3.33 -7.95
CA ILE A 107 -10.92 3.39 -8.13
C ILE A 107 -11.25 4.71 -8.80
N GLU A 108 -11.79 4.64 -10.00
CA GLU A 108 -12.28 5.80 -10.74
C GLU A 108 -13.78 5.95 -10.57
N THR A 109 -14.19 7.16 -10.21
CA THR A 109 -15.59 7.56 -10.17
C THR A 109 -15.84 8.67 -11.18
N LYS A 110 -17.11 9.01 -11.43
CA LYS A 110 -17.46 10.13 -12.30
C LYS A 110 -16.87 11.46 -11.86
N ALA A 111 -16.58 11.63 -10.55
CA ALA A 111 -16.09 12.88 -9.98
C ALA A 111 -14.58 12.89 -9.72
N ARG A 112 -14.02 11.77 -9.26
CA ARG A 112 -12.62 11.68 -8.80
C ARG A 112 -12.01 10.30 -9.03
N LYS A 113 -10.68 10.27 -9.00
CA LYS A 113 -9.85 9.06 -9.00
C LYS A 113 -9.22 8.88 -7.62
N TYR A 114 -9.37 7.71 -7.04
CA TYR A 114 -8.80 7.34 -5.74
C TYR A 114 -7.74 6.26 -5.94
N LYS A 115 -6.56 6.48 -5.38
CA LYS A 115 -5.42 5.58 -5.50
C LYS A 115 -4.87 5.24 -4.12
N TYR A 116 -4.76 3.95 -3.83
CA TYR A 116 -4.24 3.44 -2.56
C TYR A 116 -3.14 2.42 -2.80
N GLY A 117 -1.99 2.64 -2.14
CA GLY A 117 -0.85 1.73 -2.16
C GLY A 117 -0.88 0.72 -1.01
N PHE A 118 0.05 -0.21 -1.03
CA PHE A 118 0.23 -1.28 -0.02
C PHE A 118 -1.00 -2.17 0.19
N VAL A 119 -1.84 -2.31 -0.80
CA VAL A 119 -3.04 -3.15 -0.75
C VAL A 119 -2.63 -4.62 -0.90
N ALA A 120 -3.02 -5.46 0.05
CA ALA A 120 -2.80 -6.90 -0.04
C ALA A 120 -3.71 -7.51 -1.12
N ASN A 121 -3.14 -8.38 -1.98
CA ASN A 121 -3.86 -9.11 -3.03
C ASN A 121 -4.75 -8.19 -3.89
N CYS A 122 -4.18 -7.11 -4.42
CA CYS A 122 -4.95 -6.06 -5.09
C CYS A 122 -5.74 -6.58 -6.31
N ALA A 123 -5.26 -7.59 -7.04
CA ALA A 123 -6.02 -8.21 -8.13
C ALA A 123 -7.31 -8.91 -7.64
N GLU A 124 -7.25 -9.57 -6.48
CA GLU A 124 -8.42 -10.18 -5.85
C GLU A 124 -9.42 -9.11 -5.36
N VAL A 125 -8.90 -8.01 -4.81
CA VAL A 125 -9.72 -6.87 -4.39
C VAL A 125 -10.42 -6.23 -5.58
N GLU A 126 -9.73 -6.03 -6.69
CA GLU A 126 -10.33 -5.53 -7.94
C GLU A 126 -11.46 -6.44 -8.40
N ARG A 127 -11.24 -7.75 -8.44
CA ARG A 127 -12.27 -8.73 -8.81
C ARG A 127 -13.47 -8.67 -7.87
N LYS A 128 -13.25 -8.60 -6.56
CA LYS A 128 -14.33 -8.49 -5.56
C LYS A 128 -15.18 -7.24 -5.76
N ILE A 129 -14.56 -6.09 -6.00
CA ILE A 129 -15.29 -4.83 -6.24
C ILE A 129 -16.09 -4.93 -7.55
N ASN A 130 -15.50 -5.48 -8.61
CA ASN A 130 -16.20 -5.65 -9.88
C ASN A 130 -17.38 -6.65 -9.77
N ASP A 131 -17.23 -7.72 -9.01
CA ASP A 131 -18.32 -8.65 -8.74
C ASP A 131 -19.46 -7.99 -7.94
N LEU A 132 -19.13 -7.16 -6.96
CA LEU A 132 -20.11 -6.36 -6.21
C LEU A 132 -20.87 -5.38 -7.12
N ARG A 133 -20.17 -4.73 -8.06
CA ARG A 133 -20.80 -3.83 -9.06
C ARG A 133 -21.80 -4.57 -9.94
N ARG A 134 -21.49 -5.83 -10.28
CA ARG A 134 -22.40 -6.70 -11.07
C ARG A 134 -23.54 -7.31 -10.25
N GLY A 135 -23.65 -6.96 -8.96
CA GLY A 135 -24.72 -7.46 -8.09
C GLY A 135 -24.46 -8.84 -7.49
N LYS A 136 -23.28 -9.42 -7.68
CA LYS A 136 -22.91 -10.67 -7.03
C LYS A 136 -22.71 -10.46 -5.53
N LYS A 137 -23.14 -11.41 -4.71
CA LYS A 137 -22.79 -11.45 -3.29
C LYS A 137 -21.40 -12.05 -3.14
N ILE A 138 -20.61 -11.43 -2.29
CA ILE A 138 -19.30 -11.96 -1.90
C ILE A 138 -19.45 -12.81 -0.64
#